data_d78ddd4defcdec331fe7125ec21be7ac
#
_entry.id   d78ddd4defcdec331fe7125ec21be7ac
#
_cell.length_a   1.000
_cell.length_b   1.000
_cell.length_c   1.000
_cell.angle_alpha   90.00
_cell.angle_beta   90.00
_cell.angle_gamma   90.00
#
_symmetry.space_group_name_H-M   'P 1'
#
loop_
_entity.id
_entity.type
_entity.pdbx_description
1 polymer ?
#
loop_
_entity_poly.entity_id
_entity_poly.type
_entity_poly.pdbx_seq_one_letter_code
_entity_poly.pdbx_strand_id
1 'polypeptide(L)'
;PELEEFARSLTRHGLIRYLDFRIGGAGLIGGLRLSRRLAEALHDTRIEDLDRPLICVATDAQTGHEVWLDSGLLVLAMRASYALPGVFEPVMCGGRRLMDGALVNPVPANVCRVFEQQNVMAVNLHYDLFGRAAVLRMRASDDAPVGEDAFRAVSPLDDDERDAAAQRRKKLGLTRTMVDAFNIIQDRISRARLAGDPPDLSLQPRVRDIGLWEFFPAAEAIEIGYSATKSRMSEIQRLAESYHPEPLRL
;
A
#
# COMPACT_ATOMS: atom_id res chain seq x y z
N PRO A 1 21.33 0.34 -4.75
CA PRO A 1 22.11 -0.14 -3.59
C PRO A 1 21.56 0.42 -2.27
N GLU A 2 21.42 1.74 -2.11
CA GLU A 2 21.00 2.39 -0.83
C GLU A 2 19.61 1.98 -0.37
N LEU A 3 18.61 1.97 -1.26
CA LEU A 3 17.24 1.56 -0.93
C LEU A 3 17.18 0.09 -0.52
N GLU A 4 17.96 -0.77 -1.17
CA GLU A 4 18.05 -2.19 -0.82
C GLU A 4 18.71 -2.39 0.54
N GLU A 5 19.79 -1.68 0.81
CA GLU A 5 20.46 -1.69 2.12
C GLU A 5 19.53 -1.19 3.21
N PHE A 6 18.83 -0.10 2.96
CA PHE A 6 17.80 0.41 3.88
C PHE A 6 16.71 -0.65 4.13
N ALA A 7 16.13 -1.24 3.09
CA ALA A 7 15.10 -2.26 3.22
C ALA A 7 15.59 -3.48 4.00
N ARG A 8 16.81 -3.96 3.75
CA ARG A 8 17.44 -5.07 4.47
C ARG A 8 17.75 -4.73 5.94
N SER A 9 17.95 -3.45 6.26
CA SER A 9 18.16 -2.98 7.63
C SER A 9 16.89 -2.99 8.50
N LEU A 10 15.71 -3.07 7.88
CA LEU A 10 14.41 -3.13 8.56
C LEU A 10 14.16 -4.52 9.17
N THR A 11 14.93 -4.87 10.19
CA THR A 11 14.73 -6.08 11.00
C THR A 11 13.59 -5.89 12.02
N ARG A 12 13.15 -6.98 12.69
CA ARG A 12 12.14 -6.92 13.76
C ARG A 12 12.44 -5.85 14.82
N HIS A 13 13.68 -5.75 15.24
CA HIS A 13 14.12 -4.76 16.23
C HIS A 13 14.30 -3.37 15.60
N GLY A 14 14.70 -3.30 14.32
CA GLY A 14 14.82 -2.06 13.57
C GLY A 14 13.48 -1.37 13.35
N LEU A 15 12.43 -2.13 13.03
CA LEU A 15 11.10 -1.58 12.76
C LEU A 15 10.48 -0.91 13.99
N ILE A 16 10.64 -1.48 15.19
CA ILE A 16 10.14 -0.88 16.43
C ILE A 16 10.71 0.54 16.63
N ARG A 17 11.89 0.82 16.13
CA ARG A 17 12.51 2.17 16.17
C ARG A 17 11.78 3.18 15.29
N TYR A 18 11.08 2.71 14.23
CA TYR A 18 10.37 3.57 13.26
C TYR A 18 8.87 3.66 13.54
N LEU A 19 8.33 2.80 14.42
CA LEU A 19 6.91 2.80 14.80
C LEU A 19 6.70 3.65 16.06
N ASP A 20 5.96 4.72 15.91
CA ASP A 20 5.47 5.51 17.07
C ASP A 20 4.05 5.05 17.39
N PHE A 21 3.90 4.26 18.41
CA PHE A 21 2.58 3.90 18.89
C PHE A 21 1.94 5.09 19.62
N ARG A 22 0.89 5.67 19.02
CA ARG A 22 0.08 6.73 19.65
C ARG A 22 -1.23 6.15 20.15
N ILE A 23 -1.46 6.26 21.45
CA ILE A 23 -2.74 5.90 22.06
C ILE A 23 -3.62 7.15 22.00
N GLY A 24 -4.68 7.13 21.15
CA GLY A 24 -5.67 8.20 21.07
C GLY A 24 -5.72 9.05 19.80
N GLY A 25 -4.90 8.75 18.77
CA GLY A 25 -4.96 9.40 17.46
C GLY A 25 -5.85 8.69 16.44
N ALA A 26 -6.02 9.27 15.25
CA ALA A 26 -6.76 8.70 14.12
C ALA A 26 -6.07 7.47 13.48
N GLY A 27 -4.84 7.14 13.89
CA GLY A 27 -4.06 5.98 13.46
C GLY A 27 -3.34 5.33 14.64
N LEU A 28 -3.00 4.05 14.50
CA LEU A 28 -2.25 3.30 15.52
C LEU A 28 -0.76 3.68 15.55
N ILE A 29 -0.25 4.14 14.42
CA ILE A 29 1.16 4.48 14.21
C ILE A 29 1.22 5.93 13.74
N GLY A 30 1.91 6.79 14.47
CA GLY A 30 2.05 8.20 14.11
C GLY A 30 2.87 8.43 12.83
N GLY A 31 3.75 7.48 12.48
CA GLY A 31 4.62 7.55 11.30
C GLY A 31 5.65 8.69 11.35
N LEU A 32 5.73 9.42 12.47
CA LEU A 32 6.63 10.58 12.60
C LEU A 32 8.11 10.19 12.56
N ARG A 33 8.46 9.03 13.12
CA ARG A 33 9.86 8.55 13.11
C ARG A 33 10.29 8.14 11.71
N LEU A 34 9.43 7.42 10.98
CA LEU A 34 9.68 7.08 9.57
C LEU A 34 9.76 8.36 8.72
N SER A 35 8.83 9.28 8.91
CA SER A 35 8.82 10.56 8.24
C SER A 35 10.09 11.38 8.51
N ARG A 36 10.56 11.42 9.77
CA ARG A 36 11.81 12.10 10.13
C ARG A 36 13.01 11.47 9.44
N ARG A 37 13.08 10.13 9.43
CA ARG A 37 14.16 9.41 8.74
C ARG A 37 14.17 9.68 7.24
N LEU A 38 12.98 9.71 6.61
CA LEU A 38 12.86 10.08 5.20
C LEU A 38 13.26 11.55 4.98
N ALA A 39 12.88 12.46 5.86
CA ALA A 39 13.28 13.86 5.78
C ALA A 39 14.80 14.04 5.94
N GLU A 40 15.42 13.27 6.83
CA GLU A 40 16.88 13.26 6.98
C GLU A 40 17.61 12.72 5.74
N ALA A 41 17.03 11.76 5.04
CA ALA A 41 17.62 11.17 3.83
C ALA A 41 17.38 12.00 2.57
N LEU A 42 16.20 12.60 2.46
CA LEU A 42 15.75 13.32 1.26
C LEU A 42 15.89 14.85 1.42
N HIS A 43 16.21 15.33 2.64
CA HIS A 43 16.30 16.76 2.93
C HIS A 43 15.07 17.55 2.40
N ASP A 44 15.30 18.67 1.77
CA ASP A 44 14.28 19.52 1.16
C ASP A 44 14.06 19.19 -0.33
N THR A 45 14.36 17.93 -0.74
CA THR A 45 14.17 17.50 -2.13
C THR A 45 12.73 17.74 -2.57
N ARG A 46 12.57 18.39 -3.70
CA ARG A 46 11.28 18.65 -4.34
C ARG A 46 11.07 17.69 -5.51
N ILE A 47 9.81 17.37 -5.78
CA ILE A 47 9.46 16.43 -6.86
C ILE A 47 9.90 16.97 -8.21
N GLU A 48 9.69 18.29 -8.44
CA GLU A 48 10.04 18.99 -9.66
C GLU A 48 11.56 19.08 -9.93
N ASP A 49 12.37 18.86 -8.90
CA ASP A 49 13.85 18.88 -9.02
C ASP A 49 14.46 17.49 -9.31
N LEU A 50 13.62 16.46 -9.44
CA LEU A 50 14.08 15.11 -9.73
C LEU A 50 14.49 14.97 -11.20
N ASP A 51 15.54 14.20 -11.47
CA ASP A 51 16.01 13.88 -12.84
C ASP A 51 14.95 13.16 -13.69
N ARG A 52 13.97 12.55 -13.06
CA ARG A 52 12.87 11.82 -13.70
C ARG A 52 11.53 12.28 -13.14
N PRO A 53 10.53 12.45 -13.99
CA PRO A 53 9.18 12.78 -13.53
C PRO A 53 8.67 11.75 -12.51
N LEU A 54 8.08 12.23 -11.44
CA LEU A 54 7.47 11.42 -10.40
C LEU A 54 6.09 11.98 -10.05
N ILE A 55 5.10 11.10 -9.92
CA ILE A 55 3.81 11.44 -9.32
C ILE A 55 3.55 10.50 -8.16
N CYS A 56 3.26 11.07 -6.99
CA CYS A 56 2.70 10.32 -5.87
C CYS A 56 1.17 10.44 -5.90
N VAL A 57 0.48 9.30 -5.91
CA VAL A 57 -0.97 9.27 -5.87
C VAL A 57 -1.45 9.23 -4.43
N ALA A 58 -2.44 10.06 -4.10
CA ALA A 58 -3.09 10.12 -2.81
C ALA A 58 -4.62 10.19 -2.99
N THR A 59 -5.35 10.08 -1.89
CA THR A 59 -6.82 10.20 -1.85
C THR A 59 -7.23 11.35 -0.95
N ASP A 60 -8.06 12.26 -1.45
CA ASP A 60 -8.67 13.29 -0.60
C ASP A 60 -9.72 12.65 0.32
N ALA A 61 -9.47 12.71 1.63
CA ALA A 61 -10.31 12.08 2.65
C ALA A 61 -11.73 12.65 2.76
N GLN A 62 -11.99 13.84 2.22
CA GLN A 62 -13.29 14.48 2.29
C GLN A 62 -14.14 14.19 1.05
N THR A 63 -13.51 14.18 -0.11
CA THR A 63 -14.20 14.08 -1.39
C THR A 63 -14.09 12.71 -2.04
N GLY A 64 -13.12 11.87 -1.60
CA GLY A 64 -12.80 10.60 -2.24
C GLY A 64 -12.12 10.73 -3.59
N HIS A 65 -11.73 11.94 -4.00
CA HIS A 65 -11.04 12.13 -5.27
C HIS A 65 -9.61 11.62 -5.23
N GLU A 66 -9.15 11.11 -6.36
CA GLU A 66 -7.75 10.83 -6.63
C GLU A 66 -6.99 12.15 -6.73
N VAL A 67 -5.87 12.25 -6.04
CA VAL A 67 -5.00 13.43 -6.00
C VAL A 67 -3.62 13.04 -6.49
N TRP A 68 -3.11 13.76 -7.49
CA TRP A 68 -1.77 13.59 -8.01
C TRP A 68 -0.87 14.66 -7.45
N LEU A 69 0.21 14.24 -6.81
CA LEU A 69 1.23 15.10 -6.22
C LEU A 69 2.47 15.00 -7.10
N ASP A 70 2.63 15.96 -7.99
CA ASP A 70 3.67 16.07 -9.02
C ASP A 70 4.68 17.18 -8.71
N SER A 71 4.47 17.90 -7.62
CA SER A 71 5.32 19.01 -7.20
C SER A 71 5.30 19.20 -5.68
N GLY A 72 6.27 19.95 -5.17
CA GLY A 72 6.43 20.23 -3.76
C GLY A 72 7.38 19.25 -3.07
N LEU A 73 7.37 19.25 -1.72
CA LEU A 73 8.28 18.43 -0.93
C LEU A 73 8.01 16.93 -1.14
N LEU A 74 9.01 16.20 -1.62
CA LEU A 74 8.94 14.77 -1.89
C LEU A 74 8.51 13.96 -0.66
N VAL A 75 9.07 14.27 0.52
CA VAL A 75 8.72 13.61 1.78
C VAL A 75 7.24 13.77 2.11
N LEU A 76 6.66 14.94 1.87
CA LEU A 76 5.24 15.22 2.15
C LEU A 76 4.34 14.41 1.19
N ALA A 77 4.67 14.39 -0.09
CA ALA A 77 3.96 13.63 -1.11
C ALA A 77 4.01 12.12 -0.84
N MET A 78 5.19 11.58 -0.50
CA MET A 78 5.35 10.18 -0.11
C MET A 78 4.49 9.85 1.12
N ARG A 79 4.52 10.69 2.17
CA ARG A 79 3.71 10.48 3.37
C ARG A 79 2.22 10.45 3.07
N ALA A 80 1.72 11.34 2.21
CA ALA A 80 0.33 11.35 1.81
C ALA A 80 -0.03 10.07 1.04
N SER A 81 0.87 9.62 0.15
CA SER A 81 0.67 8.46 -0.71
C SER A 81 0.63 7.12 0.06
N TYR A 82 1.34 7.01 1.19
CA TYR A 82 1.30 5.78 2.02
C TYR A 82 0.49 5.92 3.31
N ALA A 83 -0.31 6.96 3.48
CA ALA A 83 -1.11 7.20 4.68
C ALA A 83 -2.31 6.23 4.79
N LEU A 84 -2.01 4.94 5.03
CA LEU A 84 -2.98 3.85 5.12
C LEU A 84 -3.97 4.06 6.26
N PRO A 85 -5.29 4.09 5.99
CA PRO A 85 -6.32 4.27 7.01
C PRO A 85 -6.22 3.25 8.16
N GLY A 86 -6.36 3.71 9.39
CA GLY A 86 -6.25 2.89 10.59
C GLY A 86 -4.80 2.56 11.00
N VAL A 87 -3.83 2.80 10.13
CA VAL A 87 -2.39 2.59 10.38
C VAL A 87 -1.70 3.92 10.60
N PHE A 88 -1.75 4.81 9.62
CA PHE A 88 -1.14 6.13 9.67
C PHE A 88 -2.20 7.23 9.77
N GLU A 89 -1.79 8.35 10.34
CA GLU A 89 -2.64 9.55 10.34
C GLU A 89 -2.68 10.18 8.94
N PRO A 90 -3.87 10.66 8.50
CA PRO A 90 -3.99 11.43 7.27
C PRO A 90 -3.06 12.66 7.27
N VAL A 91 -2.53 13.00 6.11
CA VAL A 91 -1.56 14.07 5.94
C VAL A 91 -2.25 15.33 5.43
N MET A 92 -1.99 16.47 6.08
CA MET A 92 -2.45 17.77 5.57
C MET A 92 -1.51 18.27 4.47
N CYS A 93 -2.03 18.46 3.27
CA CYS A 93 -1.30 18.96 2.12
C CYS A 93 -2.19 19.94 1.32
N GLY A 94 -1.72 21.15 1.09
CA GLY A 94 -2.47 22.16 0.35
C GLY A 94 -3.88 22.46 0.91
N GLY A 95 -4.05 22.39 2.23
CA GLY A 95 -5.36 22.58 2.89
C GLY A 95 -6.30 21.38 2.80
N ARG A 96 -5.88 20.27 2.18
CA ARG A 96 -6.63 19.03 2.07
C ARG A 96 -6.06 17.95 2.98
N ARG A 97 -6.94 17.09 3.49
CA ARG A 97 -6.57 15.94 4.28
C ARG A 97 -6.45 14.72 3.36
N LEU A 98 -5.22 14.27 3.15
CA LEU A 98 -4.90 13.19 2.21
C LEU A 98 -4.64 11.86 2.93
N MET A 99 -5.06 10.78 2.32
CA MET A 99 -4.83 9.39 2.70
C MET A 99 -4.21 8.61 1.53
N ASP A 100 -3.88 7.35 1.79
CA ASP A 100 -3.26 6.43 0.84
C ASP A 100 -3.98 6.43 -0.53
N GLY A 101 -3.19 6.57 -1.59
CA GLY A 101 -3.69 6.56 -2.97
C GLY A 101 -4.28 5.23 -3.39
N ALA A 102 -3.89 4.14 -2.75
CA ALA A 102 -4.41 2.81 -3.04
C ALA A 102 -5.90 2.63 -2.68
N LEU A 103 -6.51 3.59 -1.95
CA LEU A 103 -7.97 3.63 -1.77
C LEU A 103 -8.73 3.84 -3.09
N VAL A 104 -8.12 4.50 -4.06
CA VAL A 104 -8.76 4.85 -5.35
C VAL A 104 -8.00 4.33 -6.55
N ASN A 105 -6.67 4.19 -6.46
CA ASN A 105 -5.82 3.78 -7.57
C ASN A 105 -4.56 3.01 -7.09
N PRO A 106 -4.71 1.72 -6.73
CA PRO A 106 -3.60 0.93 -6.17
C PRO A 106 -2.45 0.68 -7.16
N VAL A 107 -2.75 0.64 -8.46
CA VAL A 107 -1.78 0.45 -9.54
C VAL A 107 -2.01 1.52 -10.60
N PRO A 108 -1.41 2.72 -10.45
CA PRO A 108 -1.76 3.92 -11.19
C PRO A 108 -1.14 3.95 -12.61
N ALA A 109 -1.40 2.93 -13.45
CA ALA A 109 -0.90 2.84 -14.81
C ALA A 109 -1.37 4.03 -15.69
N ASN A 110 -2.62 4.49 -15.50
CA ASN A 110 -3.18 5.63 -16.18
C ASN A 110 -2.41 6.94 -15.93
N VAL A 111 -1.79 7.09 -14.77
CA VAL A 111 -1.02 8.30 -14.43
C VAL A 111 0.21 8.43 -15.35
N CYS A 112 0.86 7.32 -15.67
CA CYS A 112 2.00 7.31 -16.59
C CYS A 112 1.63 7.80 -18.00
N ARG A 113 0.39 7.55 -18.44
CA ARG A 113 -0.08 7.96 -19.78
C ARG A 113 -0.26 9.47 -19.92
N VAL A 114 -0.44 10.18 -18.80
CA VAL A 114 -0.52 11.66 -18.82
C VAL A 114 0.78 12.30 -19.32
N PHE A 115 1.90 11.63 -19.12
CA PHE A 115 3.19 12.06 -19.68
C PHE A 115 3.38 11.62 -21.13
N GLU A 116 2.33 11.27 -21.84
CA GLU A 116 2.38 10.79 -23.24
C GLU A 116 3.31 9.57 -23.41
N GLN A 117 3.51 8.80 -22.32
CA GLN A 117 4.37 7.63 -22.37
C GLN A 117 3.70 6.53 -23.20
N GLN A 118 4.38 6.11 -24.26
CA GLN A 118 3.91 5.06 -25.15
C GLN A 118 3.88 3.69 -24.46
N ASN A 119 4.86 3.43 -23.60
CA ASN A 119 5.07 2.14 -22.94
C ASN A 119 4.92 2.27 -21.41
N VAL A 120 3.94 1.60 -20.85
CA VAL A 120 3.66 1.58 -19.42
C VAL A 120 3.90 0.18 -18.85
N MET A 121 4.80 0.09 -17.88
CA MET A 121 5.04 -1.13 -17.12
C MET A 121 4.46 -0.95 -15.71
N ALA A 122 3.53 -1.82 -15.33
CA ALA A 122 2.93 -1.83 -14.00
C ALA A 122 3.47 -2.97 -13.13
N VAL A 123 3.64 -2.71 -11.84
CA VAL A 123 3.95 -3.72 -10.84
C VAL A 123 2.72 -3.88 -9.94
N ASN A 124 2.06 -5.06 -10.03
CA ASN A 124 0.86 -5.35 -9.24
C ASN A 124 1.18 -6.35 -8.13
N LEU A 125 1.28 -5.88 -6.90
CA LEU A 125 1.57 -6.69 -5.71
C LEU A 125 0.32 -7.38 -5.15
N HIS A 126 -0.88 -7.03 -5.62
CA HIS A 126 -2.15 -7.58 -5.14
C HIS A 126 -2.67 -8.75 -5.98
N TYR A 127 -1.96 -9.13 -7.04
CA TYR A 127 -2.44 -10.08 -8.06
C TYR A 127 -2.84 -11.44 -7.48
N ASP A 128 -2.12 -11.96 -6.49
CA ASP A 128 -2.32 -13.29 -5.93
C ASP A 128 -2.77 -13.30 -4.46
N LEU A 129 -3.11 -12.15 -3.88
CA LEU A 129 -3.63 -12.07 -2.51
C LEU A 129 -4.93 -12.85 -2.34
N PHE A 130 -5.80 -12.79 -3.33
CA PHE A 130 -7.08 -13.49 -3.37
C PHE A 130 -7.16 -14.35 -4.62
N GLY A 131 -7.76 -15.55 -4.50
CA GLY A 131 -7.93 -16.48 -5.63
C GLY A 131 -8.65 -15.83 -6.83
N ARG A 132 -8.52 -16.44 -8.01
CA ARG A 132 -9.13 -15.94 -9.26
C ARG A 132 -10.66 -15.99 -9.28
N ALA A 133 -11.29 -16.76 -8.38
CA ALA A 133 -12.74 -16.84 -8.30
C ALA A 133 -13.35 -15.52 -7.82
N ALA A 134 -14.19 -14.91 -8.67
CA ALA A 134 -14.87 -13.66 -8.32
C ALA A 134 -16.08 -13.89 -7.38
N VAL A 135 -16.65 -15.08 -7.40
CA VAL A 135 -17.87 -15.44 -6.65
C VAL A 135 -17.75 -16.85 -6.09
N LEU A 136 -18.00 -17.00 -4.81
CA LEU A 136 -18.23 -18.29 -4.16
C LEU A 136 -19.73 -18.39 -3.81
N ARG A 137 -20.38 -19.46 -4.25
CA ARG A 137 -21.75 -19.78 -3.84
C ARG A 137 -21.69 -20.69 -2.63
N MET A 138 -22.14 -20.19 -1.50
CA MET A 138 -22.22 -20.96 -0.26
C MET A 138 -23.64 -20.89 0.27
N ARG A 139 -24.09 -21.96 0.94
CA ARG A 139 -25.31 -21.95 1.75
C ARG A 139 -24.91 -21.41 3.13
N ALA A 140 -25.68 -20.48 3.68
CA ALA A 140 -25.58 -20.14 5.09
C ALA A 140 -25.93 -21.38 5.89
N SER A 141 -25.00 -21.89 6.71
CA SER A 141 -25.26 -23.08 7.53
C SER A 141 -26.08 -22.66 8.75
N ASP A 142 -27.05 -23.50 9.11
CA ASP A 142 -27.86 -23.29 10.30
C ASP A 142 -27.06 -23.59 11.61
N ASP A 143 -25.82 -24.05 11.48
CA ASP A 143 -24.94 -24.40 12.61
C ASP A 143 -24.22 -23.19 13.22
N ALA A 144 -24.36 -22.01 12.65
CA ALA A 144 -23.79 -20.79 13.23
C ALA A 144 -24.70 -20.31 14.38
N PRO A 145 -24.16 -20.06 15.59
CA PRO A 145 -24.95 -19.50 16.69
C PRO A 145 -25.53 -18.15 16.27
N VAL A 146 -26.85 -17.99 16.42
CA VAL A 146 -27.59 -16.77 16.07
C VAL A 146 -27.97 -16.05 17.35
N GLY A 147 -27.79 -14.74 17.44
CA GLY A 147 -28.17 -13.92 18.57
C GLY A 147 -27.03 -13.57 19.54
N GLU A 148 -27.34 -13.28 20.78
CA GLU A 148 -26.34 -12.87 21.79
C GLU A 148 -25.26 -13.94 22.04
N ASP A 149 -25.59 -15.22 21.87
CA ASP A 149 -24.66 -16.32 22.03
C ASP A 149 -23.58 -16.34 20.93
N ALA A 150 -23.85 -15.80 19.73
CA ALA A 150 -22.86 -15.63 18.67
C ALA A 150 -21.75 -14.63 19.07
N PHE A 151 -22.13 -13.60 19.83
CA PHE A 151 -21.17 -12.63 20.39
C PHE A 151 -20.37 -13.22 21.55
N ARG A 152 -20.92 -14.15 22.33
CA ARG A 152 -20.26 -14.81 23.46
C ARG A 152 -19.30 -15.91 23.02
N ALA A 153 -19.64 -16.64 21.95
CA ALA A 153 -18.78 -17.73 21.42
C ALA A 153 -17.39 -17.26 20.94
N VAL A 154 -17.24 -15.97 20.67
CA VAL A 154 -15.96 -15.34 20.26
C VAL A 154 -15.09 -14.95 21.46
N SER A 155 -15.57 -15.07 22.71
CA SER A 155 -14.85 -14.66 23.93
C SER A 155 -14.96 -15.67 25.07
N PRO A 156 -14.07 -16.64 25.18
CA PRO A 156 -13.91 -17.37 26.43
C PRO A 156 -12.71 -16.81 27.18
N LEU A 157 -12.86 -16.04 28.23
CA LEU A 157 -11.88 -15.77 29.29
C LEU A 157 -12.47 -14.97 30.47
N ASP A 158 -11.95 -15.17 31.72
CA ASP A 158 -12.41 -14.67 33.01
C ASP A 158 -12.24 -13.15 33.28
N ASP A 159 -13.09 -12.57 34.19
CA ASP A 159 -13.52 -11.17 34.14
C ASP A 159 -12.56 -10.06 34.63
N ASP A 160 -11.51 -10.33 35.38
CA ASP A 160 -10.71 -9.28 36.05
C ASP A 160 -9.33 -8.92 35.43
N GLU A 161 -8.73 -9.79 34.63
CA GLU A 161 -7.54 -9.44 33.83
C GLU A 161 -7.87 -9.06 32.37
N ARG A 162 -9.14 -9.07 32.07
CA ARG A 162 -9.73 -9.03 30.72
C ARG A 162 -9.79 -7.66 30.09
N ASP A 163 -10.04 -6.61 30.83
CA ASP A 163 -10.40 -5.33 30.22
C ASP A 163 -9.26 -4.67 29.45
N ALA A 164 -8.06 -4.66 29.96
CA ALA A 164 -6.92 -4.05 29.25
C ALA A 164 -6.40 -4.94 28.10
N ALA A 165 -6.34 -6.27 28.32
CA ALA A 165 -5.92 -7.23 27.31
C ALA A 165 -7.01 -7.43 26.24
N ALA A 166 -8.29 -7.43 26.63
CA ALA A 166 -9.45 -7.49 25.72
C ALA A 166 -9.56 -6.22 24.88
N GLN A 167 -9.33 -5.05 25.44
CA GLN A 167 -9.29 -3.80 24.66
C GLN A 167 -8.12 -3.75 23.69
N ARG A 168 -6.94 -4.26 24.06
CA ARG A 168 -5.80 -4.41 23.15
C ARG A 168 -6.08 -5.42 22.03
N ARG A 169 -6.64 -6.59 22.36
CA ARG A 169 -7.05 -7.60 21.37
C ARG A 169 -8.16 -7.10 20.45
N LYS A 170 -9.15 -6.38 21.00
CA LYS A 170 -10.26 -5.78 20.22
C LYS A 170 -9.75 -4.69 19.26
N LYS A 171 -8.79 -3.84 19.70
CA LYS A 171 -8.14 -2.85 18.82
C LYS A 171 -7.30 -3.52 17.73
N LEU A 172 -6.50 -4.54 18.06
CA LEU A 172 -5.72 -5.30 17.09
C LEU A 172 -6.61 -6.08 16.13
N GLY A 173 -7.72 -6.65 16.59
CA GLY A 173 -8.72 -7.31 15.76
C GLY A 173 -9.37 -6.35 14.77
N LEU A 174 -9.77 -5.17 15.23
CA LEU A 174 -10.37 -4.15 14.37
C LEU A 174 -9.38 -3.68 13.28
N THR A 175 -8.14 -3.41 13.65
CA THR A 175 -7.11 -3.00 12.69
C THR A 175 -6.85 -4.08 11.66
N ARG A 176 -6.75 -5.33 12.07
CA ARG A 176 -6.57 -6.46 11.15
C ARG A 176 -7.75 -6.56 10.18
N THR A 177 -8.98 -6.49 10.69
CA THR A 177 -10.18 -6.52 9.84
C THR A 177 -10.21 -5.35 8.85
N MET A 178 -9.78 -4.15 9.27
CA MET A 178 -9.67 -2.99 8.38
C MET A 178 -8.62 -3.20 7.29
N VAL A 179 -7.46 -3.76 7.64
CA VAL A 179 -6.40 -4.09 6.67
C VAL A 179 -6.87 -5.17 5.69
N ASP A 180 -7.53 -6.22 6.18
CA ASP A 180 -8.10 -7.27 5.32
C ASP A 180 -9.15 -6.69 4.36
N ALA A 181 -10.05 -5.84 4.85
CA ALA A 181 -11.03 -5.15 4.03
C ALA A 181 -10.36 -4.24 2.99
N PHE A 182 -9.32 -3.51 3.38
CA PHE A 182 -8.55 -2.66 2.49
C PHE A 182 -7.86 -3.47 1.38
N ASN A 183 -7.24 -4.60 1.71
CA ASN A 183 -6.62 -5.49 0.73
C ASN A 183 -7.65 -6.04 -0.28
N ILE A 184 -8.87 -6.40 0.19
CA ILE A 184 -9.96 -6.84 -0.68
C ILE A 184 -10.37 -5.72 -1.64
N ILE A 185 -10.54 -4.51 -1.13
CA ILE A 185 -10.93 -3.34 -1.93
C ILE A 185 -9.85 -3.03 -2.96
N GLN A 186 -8.59 -3.01 -2.57
CA GLN A 186 -7.46 -2.77 -3.48
C GLN A 186 -7.38 -3.80 -4.61
N ASP A 187 -7.54 -5.09 -4.31
CA ASP A 187 -7.57 -6.14 -5.34
C ASP A 187 -8.70 -5.89 -6.35
N ARG A 188 -9.91 -5.54 -5.87
CA ARG A 188 -11.06 -5.27 -6.74
C ARG A 188 -10.87 -4.03 -7.59
N ILE A 189 -10.37 -2.95 -7.02
CA ILE A 189 -10.09 -1.71 -7.74
C ILE A 189 -8.98 -1.93 -8.78
N SER A 190 -7.87 -2.59 -8.40
CA SER A 190 -6.78 -2.91 -9.32
C SER A 190 -7.27 -3.70 -10.53
N ARG A 191 -8.06 -4.75 -10.31
CA ARG A 191 -8.61 -5.57 -11.40
C ARG A 191 -9.53 -4.75 -12.32
N ALA A 192 -10.41 -3.92 -11.76
CA ALA A 192 -11.33 -3.10 -12.54
C ALA A 192 -10.58 -2.05 -13.36
N ARG A 193 -9.62 -1.35 -12.76
CA ARG A 193 -8.85 -0.31 -13.46
C ARG A 193 -7.93 -0.88 -14.54
N LEU A 194 -7.18 -1.94 -14.22
CA LEU A 194 -6.29 -2.57 -15.19
C LEU A 194 -7.05 -3.30 -16.33
N ALA A 195 -8.32 -3.62 -16.14
CA ALA A 195 -9.16 -4.13 -17.22
C ALA A 195 -9.63 -3.00 -18.16
N GLY A 196 -9.84 -1.79 -17.64
CA GLY A 196 -10.26 -0.62 -18.43
C GLY A 196 -9.10 0.11 -19.11
N ASP A 197 -7.93 0.14 -18.46
CA ASP A 197 -6.70 0.76 -18.97
C ASP A 197 -5.50 -0.15 -18.67
N PRO A 198 -5.29 -1.19 -19.51
CA PRO A 198 -4.22 -2.16 -19.30
C PRO A 198 -2.85 -1.53 -19.55
N PRO A 199 -1.84 -1.83 -18.72
CA PRO A 199 -0.46 -1.50 -19.02
C PRO A 199 0.07 -2.39 -20.15
N ASP A 200 1.11 -1.94 -20.83
CA ASP A 200 1.75 -2.70 -21.91
C ASP A 200 2.47 -3.94 -21.35
N LEU A 201 2.95 -3.87 -20.10
CA LEU A 201 3.49 -5.00 -19.36
C LEU A 201 3.07 -4.93 -17.89
N SER A 202 2.57 -6.05 -17.36
CA SER A 202 2.27 -6.17 -15.92
C SER A 202 3.19 -7.20 -15.28
N LEU A 203 4.01 -6.76 -14.33
CA LEU A 203 4.78 -7.62 -13.43
C LEU A 203 3.92 -7.96 -12.22
N GLN A 204 3.92 -9.24 -11.86
CA GLN A 204 3.04 -9.78 -10.82
C GLN A 204 3.85 -10.65 -9.83
N PRO A 205 4.67 -10.05 -8.98
CA PRO A 205 5.42 -10.75 -7.95
C PRO A 205 4.47 -11.45 -6.99
N ARG A 206 4.74 -12.71 -6.64
CA ARG A 206 3.91 -13.49 -5.71
C ARG A 206 4.33 -13.22 -4.26
N VAL A 207 3.76 -12.18 -3.68
CA VAL A 207 4.09 -11.69 -2.34
C VAL A 207 2.97 -11.94 -1.32
N ARG A 208 1.98 -12.77 -1.63
CA ARG A 208 0.81 -13.04 -0.77
C ARG A 208 1.18 -13.52 0.63
N ASP A 209 2.28 -14.24 0.76
CA ASP A 209 2.74 -14.81 2.03
C ASP A 209 3.54 -13.79 2.88
N ILE A 210 3.77 -12.60 2.32
CA ILE A 210 4.40 -11.46 3.01
C ILE A 210 3.29 -10.54 3.50
N GLY A 211 3.00 -10.58 4.79
CA GLY A 211 1.98 -9.73 5.41
C GLY A 211 2.39 -8.26 5.39
N LEU A 212 1.40 -7.36 5.31
CA LEU A 212 1.59 -5.90 5.31
C LEU A 212 2.44 -5.40 6.51
N TRP A 213 2.42 -6.15 7.61
CA TRP A 213 3.15 -5.85 8.85
C TRP A 213 4.48 -6.60 8.96
N GLU A 214 4.77 -7.48 8.00
CA GLU A 214 5.97 -8.30 7.99
C GLU A 214 7.06 -7.64 7.15
N PHE A 215 7.61 -6.55 7.63
CA PHE A 215 8.74 -5.86 6.99
C PHE A 215 10.06 -6.65 7.06
N PHE A 216 10.04 -7.83 7.71
CA PHE A 216 11.23 -8.63 7.98
C PHE A 216 11.73 -9.46 6.81
N PRO A 217 10.87 -9.94 5.88
CA PRO A 217 11.35 -10.67 4.73
C PRO A 217 11.68 -9.73 3.55
N ALA A 218 12.24 -8.54 3.82
CA ALA A 218 12.64 -7.63 2.74
C ALA A 218 13.56 -8.31 1.73
N ALA A 219 14.49 -9.16 2.19
CA ALA A 219 15.36 -9.94 1.31
C ALA A 219 14.57 -10.91 0.43
N GLU A 220 13.55 -11.58 0.98
CA GLU A 220 12.65 -12.48 0.25
C GLU A 220 11.79 -11.70 -0.75
N ALA A 221 11.22 -10.58 -0.34
CA ALA A 221 10.44 -9.70 -1.23
C ALA A 221 11.27 -9.21 -2.41
N ILE A 222 12.52 -8.80 -2.17
CA ILE A 222 13.46 -8.37 -3.21
C ILE A 222 13.75 -9.53 -4.18
N GLU A 223 14.01 -10.74 -3.68
CA GLU A 223 14.30 -11.91 -4.51
C GLU A 223 13.09 -12.33 -5.35
N ILE A 224 11.88 -12.29 -4.78
CA ILE A 224 10.63 -12.53 -5.52
C ILE A 224 10.46 -11.50 -6.64
N GLY A 225 10.66 -10.22 -6.34
CA GLY A 225 10.59 -9.14 -7.33
C GLY A 225 11.62 -9.29 -8.43
N TYR A 226 12.86 -9.62 -8.07
CA TYR A 226 13.95 -9.86 -9.02
C TYR A 226 13.65 -11.05 -9.95
N SER A 227 13.21 -12.17 -9.38
CA SER A 227 12.88 -13.38 -10.13
C SER A 227 11.68 -13.15 -11.06
N ALA A 228 10.65 -12.46 -10.59
CA ALA A 228 9.48 -12.10 -11.39
C ALA A 228 9.87 -11.20 -12.58
N THR A 229 10.73 -10.21 -12.35
CA THR A 229 11.23 -9.32 -13.40
C THR A 229 12.11 -10.08 -14.39
N LYS A 230 13.05 -10.90 -13.91
CA LYS A 230 13.97 -11.69 -14.73
C LYS A 230 13.23 -12.67 -15.63
N SER A 231 12.16 -13.28 -15.16
CA SER A 231 11.33 -14.21 -15.95
C SER A 231 10.62 -13.53 -17.14
N ARG A 232 10.45 -12.20 -17.09
CA ARG A 232 9.81 -11.40 -18.14
C ARG A 232 10.81 -10.52 -18.90
N MET A 233 12.12 -10.75 -18.75
CA MET A 233 13.17 -9.91 -19.33
C MET A 233 13.06 -9.75 -20.85
N SER A 234 12.72 -10.81 -21.57
CA SER A 234 12.54 -10.75 -23.02
C SER A 234 11.38 -9.85 -23.46
N GLU A 235 10.34 -9.75 -22.64
CA GLU A 235 9.20 -8.86 -22.90
C GLU A 235 9.58 -7.41 -22.58
N ILE A 236 10.33 -7.20 -21.48
CA ILE A 236 10.85 -5.88 -21.11
C ILE A 236 11.78 -5.35 -22.18
N GLN A 237 12.66 -6.19 -22.72
CA GLN A 237 13.58 -5.80 -23.80
C GLN A 237 12.82 -5.39 -25.07
N ARG A 238 11.81 -6.20 -25.49
CA ARG A 238 10.96 -5.84 -26.63
C ARG A 238 10.22 -4.52 -26.42
N LEU A 239 9.72 -4.30 -25.20
CA LEU A 239 9.05 -3.06 -24.85
C LEU A 239 10.01 -1.86 -24.90
N ALA A 240 11.24 -2.04 -24.42
CA ALA A 240 12.29 -1.01 -24.49
C ALA A 240 12.74 -0.72 -25.94
N GLU A 241 12.84 -1.74 -26.80
CA GLU A 241 13.20 -1.59 -28.22
C GLU A 241 12.10 -0.87 -29.01
N SER A 242 10.83 -1.02 -28.61
CA SER A 242 9.69 -0.31 -29.24
C SER A 242 9.56 1.14 -28.77
N TYR A 243 10.33 1.55 -27.76
CA TYR A 243 10.29 2.90 -27.20
C TYR A 243 11.08 3.86 -28.09
N HIS A 244 10.37 4.80 -28.73
CA HIS A 244 10.95 5.93 -29.43
C HIS A 244 10.70 7.18 -28.57
N PRO A 245 11.74 7.72 -27.90
CA PRO A 245 11.54 8.90 -27.08
C PRO A 245 11.18 10.10 -27.97
N GLU A 246 9.93 10.54 -27.90
CA GLU A 246 9.61 11.90 -28.33
C GLU A 246 10.12 12.88 -27.27
N PRO A 247 10.68 14.05 -27.66
CA PRO A 247 11.12 15.03 -26.69
C PRO A 247 9.92 15.48 -25.86
N LEU A 248 10.05 15.36 -24.54
CA LEU A 248 9.05 15.86 -23.58
C LEU A 248 8.73 17.31 -23.92
N ARG A 249 7.52 17.57 -24.39
CA ARG A 249 6.98 18.92 -24.48
C ARG A 249 6.55 19.34 -23.07
N LEU A 250 7.44 20.09 -22.39
CA LEU A 250 7.13 20.77 -21.13
C LEU A 250 6.18 21.92 -21.39
#